data_bdc0e3988e8fc0b8466d68987186de0b
#
_entry.id   bdc0e3988e8fc0b8466d68987186de0b
#
_cell.length_a   1.000
_cell.length_b   1.000
_cell.length_c   1.000
_cell.angle_alpha   90.00
_cell.angle_beta   90.00
_cell.angle_gamma   90.00
#
_symmetry.space_group_name_H-M   'P 1'
#
loop_
_entity.id
_entity.type
_entity.pdbx_description
1 polymer ?
#
loop_
_entity_poly.entity_id
_entity_poly.type
_entity_poly.pdbx_seq_one_letter_code
_entity_poly.pdbx_strand_id
1 'polypeptide(L)'
;MHPAAEVLLIEDEECDRQLVQELVALKGRGRVHITEAGDLQSGLALLDARPFDLVMLDTRLRDASALAALRAVGEHAPNTPILPHATFLTVETRQAALQRGAWDVVVRGGLNSMWSAMSNLLAVSASGAA
;
A
#
# COMPACT_ATOMS: atom_id res chain seq x y z
N MET A 1 3.88 -24.40 -5.40
CA MET A 1 2.88 -23.41 -4.90
C MET A 1 3.61 -22.36 -4.09
N HIS A 2 3.36 -21.08 -4.40
CA HIS A 2 3.98 -20.00 -3.67
C HIS A 2 3.01 -19.45 -2.63
N PRO A 3 3.50 -19.06 -1.45
CA PRO A 3 2.64 -18.39 -0.48
C PRO A 3 2.11 -17.07 -1.05
N ALA A 4 0.97 -16.64 -0.55
CA ALA A 4 0.42 -15.35 -0.95
C ALA A 4 1.34 -14.23 -0.50
N ALA A 5 1.44 -13.17 -1.31
CA ALA A 5 2.15 -11.96 -0.92
C ALA A 5 1.38 -11.28 0.21
N GLU A 6 2.10 -10.78 1.22
CA GLU A 6 1.53 -10.13 2.38
C GLU A 6 1.59 -8.62 2.21
N VAL A 7 0.44 -7.98 2.17
CA VAL A 7 0.32 -6.54 1.96
C VAL A 7 -0.34 -5.89 3.17
N LEU A 8 0.28 -4.85 3.68
CA LEU A 8 -0.32 -4.02 4.73
C LEU A 8 -0.99 -2.83 4.07
N LEU A 9 -2.28 -2.65 4.34
CA LEU A 9 -3.06 -1.50 3.87
C LEU A 9 -3.34 -0.58 5.04
N ILE A 10 -2.75 0.61 5.02
CA ILE A 10 -2.99 1.65 6.02
C ILE A 10 -3.95 2.66 5.39
N GLU A 11 -5.21 2.60 5.80
CA GLU A 11 -6.28 3.38 5.21
C GLU A 11 -7.39 3.59 6.26
N ASP A 12 -7.75 4.83 6.54
CA ASP A 12 -8.72 5.11 7.59
C ASP A 12 -10.18 5.11 7.13
N GLU A 13 -10.44 5.05 5.82
CA GLU A 13 -11.81 4.99 5.29
C GLU A 13 -12.22 3.54 5.00
N GLU A 14 -13.27 3.09 5.67
CA GLU A 14 -13.73 1.71 5.54
C GLU A 14 -14.12 1.37 4.09
N CYS A 15 -14.82 2.29 3.42
CA CYS A 15 -15.23 2.05 2.03
C CYS A 15 -14.02 1.85 1.12
N ASP A 16 -12.95 2.61 1.33
CA ASP A 16 -11.75 2.49 0.53
C ASP A 16 -11.01 1.19 0.84
N ARG A 17 -11.00 0.76 2.11
CA ARG A 17 -10.43 -0.55 2.46
C ARG A 17 -11.18 -1.68 1.75
N GLN A 18 -12.52 -1.60 1.72
CA GLN A 18 -13.34 -2.59 1.03
C GLN A 18 -13.05 -2.63 -0.47
N LEU A 19 -12.87 -1.47 -1.10
CA LEU A 19 -12.54 -1.41 -2.52
C LEU A 19 -11.22 -2.11 -2.83
N VAL A 20 -10.21 -1.91 -1.99
CA VAL A 20 -8.92 -2.58 -2.17
C VAL A 20 -9.08 -4.09 -1.99
N GLN A 21 -9.84 -4.53 -0.98
CA GLN A 21 -10.08 -5.95 -0.77
C GLN A 21 -10.81 -6.59 -1.96
N GLU A 22 -11.81 -5.92 -2.51
CA GLU A 22 -12.53 -6.41 -3.69
C GLU A 22 -11.63 -6.47 -4.91
N LEU A 23 -10.80 -5.45 -5.12
CA LEU A 23 -9.83 -5.42 -6.21
C LEU A 23 -8.88 -6.63 -6.12
N VAL A 24 -8.33 -6.86 -4.95
CA VAL A 24 -7.39 -7.95 -4.71
C VAL A 24 -8.07 -9.32 -4.85
N ALA A 25 -9.31 -9.46 -4.39
CA ALA A 25 -10.06 -10.70 -4.57
C ALA A 25 -10.30 -11.01 -6.05
N LEU A 26 -10.63 -9.97 -6.82
CA LEU A 26 -10.92 -10.13 -8.24
C LEU A 26 -9.67 -10.39 -9.08
N LYS A 27 -8.61 -9.61 -8.85
CA LYS A 27 -7.41 -9.63 -9.68
C LYS A 27 -6.32 -10.55 -9.15
N GLY A 28 -6.22 -10.67 -7.84
CA GLY A 28 -5.14 -11.40 -7.18
C GLY A 28 -5.32 -12.92 -7.16
N ARG A 29 -6.55 -13.38 -7.21
CA ARG A 29 -6.88 -14.82 -7.26
C ARG A 29 -6.16 -15.63 -6.18
N GLY A 30 -6.18 -15.13 -4.95
CA GLY A 30 -5.58 -15.82 -3.80
C GLY A 30 -4.07 -15.65 -3.67
N ARG A 31 -3.44 -14.88 -4.57
CA ARG A 31 -1.99 -14.67 -4.52
C ARG A 31 -1.56 -13.45 -3.70
N VAL A 32 -2.52 -12.68 -3.21
CA VAL A 32 -2.28 -11.48 -2.39
C VAL A 32 -3.19 -11.53 -1.20
N HIS A 33 -2.62 -11.32 -0.01
CA HIS A 33 -3.35 -11.25 1.24
C HIS A 33 -3.21 -9.85 1.82
N ILE A 34 -4.33 -9.18 2.11
CA ILE A 34 -4.34 -7.83 2.66
C ILE A 34 -4.60 -7.90 4.16
N THR A 35 -3.74 -7.24 4.93
CA THR A 35 -3.97 -6.94 6.33
C THR A 35 -4.28 -5.46 6.45
N GLU A 36 -5.38 -5.11 7.11
CA GLU A 36 -5.84 -3.72 7.20
C GLU A 36 -5.41 -3.08 8.51
N ALA A 37 -5.05 -1.79 8.42
CA ALA A 37 -4.84 -0.93 9.57
C ALA A 37 -5.64 0.36 9.35
N GLY A 38 -6.45 0.75 10.32
CA GLY A 38 -7.32 1.92 10.19
C GLY A 38 -6.65 3.24 10.51
N ASP A 39 -5.40 3.22 10.96
CA ASP A 39 -4.61 4.42 11.24
C ASP A 39 -3.12 4.10 11.16
N LEU A 40 -2.29 5.14 11.21
CA LEU A 40 -0.84 4.96 11.11
C LEU A 40 -0.29 4.16 12.30
N GLN A 41 -0.75 4.45 13.51
CA GLN A 41 -0.25 3.79 14.72
C GLN A 41 -0.44 2.27 14.65
N SER A 42 -1.63 1.84 14.25
CA SER A 42 -1.92 0.41 14.09
C SER A 42 -1.05 -0.22 13.01
N GLY A 43 -0.85 0.51 11.91
CA GLY A 43 0.01 0.06 10.81
C GLY A 43 1.46 -0.13 11.25
N LEU A 44 2.01 0.83 11.99
CA LEU A 44 3.38 0.73 12.50
C LEU A 44 3.54 -0.44 13.48
N ALA A 45 2.56 -0.68 14.32
CA ALA A 45 2.58 -1.82 15.24
C ALA A 45 2.63 -3.15 14.47
N LEU A 46 1.87 -3.25 13.38
CA LEU A 46 1.90 -4.44 12.54
C LEU A 46 3.25 -4.61 11.84
N LEU A 47 3.85 -3.52 11.36
CA LEU A 47 5.18 -3.57 10.75
C LEU A 47 6.27 -4.03 11.72
N ASP A 48 6.14 -3.66 13.00
CA ASP A 48 7.07 -4.12 14.04
C ASP A 48 6.86 -5.61 14.39
N ALA A 49 5.63 -6.11 14.22
CA ALA A 49 5.26 -7.46 14.64
C ALA A 49 5.64 -8.52 13.60
N ARG A 50 5.62 -8.20 12.32
CA ARG A 50 5.90 -9.17 11.26
C ARG A 50 6.26 -8.50 9.94
N PRO A 51 6.93 -9.22 9.03
CA PRO A 51 7.29 -8.66 7.72
C PRO A 51 6.08 -8.59 6.78
N PHE A 52 6.14 -7.63 5.87
CA PHE A 52 5.19 -7.49 4.76
C PHE A 52 5.97 -7.32 3.46
N ASP A 53 5.35 -7.68 2.36
CA ASP A 53 5.96 -7.56 1.02
C ASP A 53 5.70 -6.18 0.40
N LEU A 54 4.68 -5.49 0.88
CA LEU A 54 4.29 -4.17 0.37
C LEU A 54 3.47 -3.45 1.43
N VAL A 55 3.66 -2.14 1.54
CA VAL A 55 2.77 -1.27 2.32
C VAL A 55 2.03 -0.36 1.37
N MET A 56 0.70 -0.44 1.37
CA MET A 56 -0.16 0.53 0.70
C MET A 56 -0.54 1.59 1.73
N LEU A 57 -0.27 2.84 1.42
CA LEU A 57 -0.39 3.92 2.38
C LEU A 57 -1.31 5.02 1.85
N ASP A 58 -2.42 5.24 2.55
CA ASP A 58 -3.25 6.40 2.31
C ASP A 58 -2.50 7.66 2.77
N THR A 59 -2.34 8.62 1.88
CA THR A 59 -1.65 9.87 2.20
C THR A 59 -2.57 10.90 2.85
N ARG A 60 -3.80 10.54 3.17
CA ARG A 60 -4.80 11.42 3.80
C ARG A 60 -5.28 10.85 5.13
N LEU A 61 -4.38 10.28 5.91
CA LEU A 61 -4.70 9.75 7.24
C LEU A 61 -5.03 10.89 8.21
N ARG A 62 -5.91 10.60 9.18
CA ARG A 62 -6.31 11.58 10.20
C ARG A 62 -5.24 11.78 11.26
N ASP A 63 -4.43 10.76 11.53
CA ASP A 63 -3.42 10.80 12.60
C ASP A 63 -2.01 11.19 12.12
N ALA A 64 -1.83 11.47 10.83
CA ALA A 64 -0.52 11.91 10.34
C ALA A 64 -0.63 12.59 8.98
N SER A 65 0.28 13.53 8.74
CA SER A 65 0.45 14.10 7.40
C SER A 65 1.07 13.05 6.46
N ALA A 66 0.93 13.27 5.16
CA ALA A 66 1.50 12.35 4.16
C ALA A 66 3.01 12.15 4.35
N LEU A 67 3.76 13.24 4.55
CA LEU A 67 5.21 13.15 4.74
C LEU A 67 5.59 12.45 6.04
N ALA A 68 4.88 12.74 7.12
CA ALA A 68 5.12 12.08 8.41
C ALA A 68 4.84 10.58 8.31
N ALA A 69 3.75 10.21 7.65
CA ALA A 69 3.39 8.80 7.47
C ALA A 69 4.43 8.06 6.63
N LEU A 70 4.85 8.64 5.50
CA LEU A 70 5.89 8.06 4.65
C LEU A 70 7.20 7.85 5.39
N ARG A 71 7.60 8.86 6.18
CA ARG A 71 8.83 8.79 6.98
C ARG A 71 8.72 7.67 8.03
N ALA A 72 7.63 7.63 8.76
CA ALA A 72 7.43 6.63 9.83
C ALA A 72 7.44 5.21 9.26
N VAL A 73 6.71 4.97 8.18
CA VAL A 73 6.68 3.64 7.54
C VAL A 73 8.07 3.27 7.04
N GLY A 74 8.78 4.21 6.41
CA GLY A 74 10.13 3.96 5.92
C GLY A 74 11.13 3.65 7.03
N GLU A 75 10.95 4.23 8.21
CA GLU A 75 11.79 3.95 9.38
C GLU A 75 11.49 2.58 9.99
N HIS A 76 10.21 2.20 10.05
CA HIS A 76 9.79 0.91 10.61
C HIS A 76 10.03 -0.25 9.65
N ALA A 77 10.01 -0.02 8.36
CA ALA A 77 10.19 -1.07 7.35
C ALA A 77 11.07 -0.56 6.20
N PRO A 78 12.39 -0.38 6.44
CA PRO A 78 13.28 0.28 5.46
C PRO A 78 13.46 -0.49 4.15
N ASN A 79 13.20 -1.79 4.16
CA ASN A 79 13.38 -2.64 2.97
C ASN A 79 12.07 -3.03 2.29
N THR A 80 10.95 -2.49 2.77
CA THR A 80 9.64 -2.81 2.20
C THR A 80 9.18 -1.69 1.29
N PRO A 81 8.80 -1.98 0.04
CA PRO A 81 8.28 -0.95 -0.85
C PRO A 81 6.98 -0.36 -0.31
N ILE A 82 6.81 0.93 -0.55
CA ILE A 82 5.63 1.68 -0.15
C ILE A 82 4.90 2.16 -1.40
N LEU A 83 3.61 1.89 -1.48
CA LEU A 83 2.74 2.38 -2.55
C LEU A 83 1.77 3.39 -1.94
N PRO A 84 2.07 4.70 -2.00
CA PRO A 84 1.12 5.70 -1.52
C PRO A 84 -0.02 5.87 -2.50
N HIS A 85 -1.20 6.18 -1.99
CA HIS A 85 -2.33 6.52 -2.83
C HIS A 85 -3.05 7.74 -2.25
N ALA A 86 -3.52 8.62 -3.14
CA ALA A 86 -4.16 9.87 -2.75
C ALA A 86 -4.96 10.46 -3.90
N THR A 87 -5.90 11.36 -3.54
CA THR A 87 -6.64 12.12 -4.54
C THR A 87 -5.77 13.20 -5.16
N PHE A 88 -4.93 13.85 -4.33
CA PHE A 88 -4.02 14.89 -4.78
C PHE A 88 -2.64 14.65 -4.21
N LEU A 89 -1.62 14.86 -5.04
CA LEU A 89 -0.23 14.81 -4.62
C LEU A 89 0.47 16.09 -5.07
N THR A 90 1.21 16.71 -4.14
CA THR A 90 2.14 17.77 -4.51
C THR A 90 3.41 17.15 -5.07
N VAL A 91 4.20 17.94 -5.79
CA VAL A 91 5.51 17.50 -6.30
C VAL A 91 6.40 17.04 -5.14
N GLU A 92 6.38 17.78 -4.03
CA GLU A 92 7.20 17.45 -2.86
C GLU A 92 6.80 16.10 -2.25
N THR A 93 5.50 15.84 -2.11
CA THR A 93 5.02 14.55 -1.57
C THR A 93 5.42 13.41 -2.47
N ARG A 94 5.29 13.57 -3.78
CA ARG A 94 5.69 12.55 -4.75
C ARG A 94 7.19 12.25 -4.66
N GLN A 95 8.01 13.29 -4.61
CA GLN A 95 9.47 13.12 -4.50
C GLN A 95 9.86 12.45 -3.19
N ALA A 96 9.23 12.84 -2.08
CA ALA A 96 9.47 12.21 -0.79
C ALA A 96 9.09 10.73 -0.81
N ALA A 97 7.98 10.39 -1.45
CA ALA A 97 7.54 8.99 -1.58
C ALA A 97 8.59 8.17 -2.35
N LEU A 98 9.09 8.69 -3.46
CA LEU A 98 10.10 7.99 -4.25
C LEU A 98 11.42 7.83 -3.48
N GLN A 99 11.84 8.86 -2.75
CA GLN A 99 13.05 8.82 -1.95
C GLN A 99 12.96 7.84 -0.78
N ARG A 100 11.74 7.61 -0.28
CA ARG A 100 11.50 6.70 0.84
C ARG A 100 11.20 5.27 0.42
N GLY A 101 11.46 4.93 -0.83
CA GLY A 101 11.25 3.57 -1.33
C GLY A 101 9.89 3.32 -1.93
N ALA A 102 9.09 4.36 -2.11
CA ALA A 102 7.86 4.23 -2.89
C ALA A 102 8.22 4.13 -4.35
N TRP A 103 7.64 3.17 -5.03
CA TRP A 103 7.94 2.89 -6.44
C TRP A 103 6.95 3.56 -7.36
N ASP A 104 5.73 3.76 -6.88
CA ASP A 104 4.67 4.36 -7.67
C ASP A 104 3.68 5.05 -6.75
N VAL A 105 2.87 5.90 -7.32
CA VAL A 105 1.81 6.61 -6.60
C VAL A 105 0.56 6.56 -7.46
N VAL A 106 -0.55 6.12 -6.88
CA VAL A 106 -1.83 6.02 -7.59
C VAL A 106 -2.85 6.97 -6.98
N VAL A 107 -3.70 7.49 -7.84
CA VAL A 107 -4.81 8.34 -7.42
C VAL A 107 -5.90 7.45 -6.83
N ARG A 108 -6.50 7.89 -5.71
CA ARG A 108 -7.61 7.20 -5.07
C ARG A 108 -8.72 6.95 -6.08
N GLY A 109 -9.22 5.73 -6.14
CA GLY A 109 -10.27 5.33 -7.08
C GLY A 109 -9.76 4.84 -8.43
N GLY A 110 -8.48 5.01 -8.73
CA GLY A 110 -7.88 4.50 -9.96
C GLY A 110 -7.52 3.03 -9.81
N LEU A 111 -8.50 2.14 -9.81
CA LEU A 111 -8.30 0.73 -9.44
C LEU A 111 -7.38 -0.03 -10.39
N ASN A 112 -7.48 0.23 -11.70
CA ASN A 112 -6.59 -0.45 -12.64
C ASN A 112 -5.14 -0.04 -12.46
N SER A 113 -4.90 1.25 -12.23
CA SER A 113 -3.55 1.76 -11.95
C SER A 113 -3.02 1.21 -10.63
N MET A 114 -3.87 1.14 -9.62
CA MET A 114 -3.51 0.58 -8.33
C MET A 114 -3.11 -0.89 -8.46
N TRP A 115 -3.90 -1.70 -9.16
CA TRP A 115 -3.55 -3.10 -9.37
C TRP A 115 -2.26 -3.27 -10.17
N SER A 116 -2.07 -2.46 -11.22
CA SER A 116 -0.83 -2.51 -12.00
C SER A 116 0.39 -2.21 -11.14
N ALA A 117 0.32 -1.17 -10.30
CA ALA A 117 1.42 -0.83 -9.40
C ALA A 117 1.67 -1.94 -8.37
N MET A 118 0.61 -2.46 -7.75
CA MET A 118 0.74 -3.55 -6.78
C MET A 118 1.39 -4.78 -7.39
N SER A 119 0.89 -5.21 -8.55
CA SER A 119 1.39 -6.43 -9.19
C SER A 119 2.84 -6.29 -9.64
N ASN A 120 3.24 -5.11 -10.09
CA ASN A 120 4.63 -4.83 -10.43
C ASN A 120 5.54 -4.91 -9.21
N LEU A 121 5.13 -4.28 -8.11
CA LEU A 121 5.93 -4.29 -6.88
C LEU A 121 6.00 -5.67 -6.24
N LEU A 122 4.94 -6.44 -6.35
CA LEU A 122 4.87 -7.79 -5.79
C LEU A 122 5.36 -8.87 -6.75
N ALA A 123 5.67 -8.52 -7.98
CA ALA A 123 6.08 -9.47 -9.03
C ALA A 123 5.02 -10.55 -9.29
N VAL A 124 3.73 -10.21 -9.17
CA VAL A 124 2.64 -11.11 -9.54
C VAL A 124 2.08 -10.70 -10.89
N SER A 125 1.46 -11.65 -11.60
CA SER A 125 0.90 -11.38 -12.93
C SER A 125 -0.27 -10.40 -12.83
N ALA A 126 -0.20 -9.30 -13.59
CA ALA A 126 -1.27 -8.30 -13.62
C ALA A 126 -2.55 -8.85 -14.25
N SER A 127 -2.45 -9.84 -15.16
CA SER A 127 -3.60 -10.47 -15.80
C SER A 127 -4.27 -11.50 -14.90
N GLY A 128 -3.65 -11.89 -13.82
CA GLY A 128 -4.15 -12.95 -12.96
C GLY A 128 -3.84 -14.35 -13.46
N ALA A 129 -3.13 -14.49 -14.54
CA ALA A 129 -2.68 -15.79 -15.03
C ALA A 129 -1.56 -16.34 -14.15
N ALA A 130 -1.55 -17.62 -13.97
CA ALA A 130 -0.53 -18.27 -13.15
C ALA A 130 0.84 -18.19 -13.81
#